data_4f2188bff6ae8ca910ff8fbdc72ac9fa
#
_entry.id   4f2188bff6ae8ca910ff8fbdc72ac9fa
#
_cell.length_a   1.000
_cell.length_b   1.000
_cell.length_c   1.000
_cell.angle_alpha   90.00
_cell.angle_beta   90.00
_cell.angle_gamma   90.00
#
_symmetry.space_group_name_H-M   'P 1'
#
loop_
_entity.id
_entity.type
_entity.pdbx_description
1 polymer ?
#
loop_
_entity_poly.entity_id
_entity_poly.type
_entity_poly.pdbx_seq_one_letter_code
_entity_poly.pdbx_strand_id
1 'polypeptide(L)'
;MAAEERVLLTVILHHDQSKTLEEILEHLKRTGFYRDFPPDGTELVSWVVAMSYGFILQVSVDPAKLRNLNRFMEQKAWGVFRYEVYPSYDFKPIAAQFKKDHT
;
A
#
# COMPACT_ATOMS: atom_id res chain seq x y z
N MET A 1 -1.68 24.33 4.51
CA MET A 1 -0.60 23.83 3.66
C MET A 1 -0.99 22.51 3.05
N ALA A 2 -0.71 22.36 1.78
CA ALA A 2 -1.06 21.12 1.07
C ALA A 2 -0.39 19.89 1.71
N ALA A 3 0.79 20.08 2.29
CA ALA A 3 1.53 18.99 2.91
C ALA A 3 0.80 18.35 4.10
N GLU A 4 -0.16 19.07 4.66
CA GLU A 4 -0.92 18.56 5.79
C GLU A 4 -2.16 17.80 5.37
N GLU A 5 -2.52 17.92 4.11
CA GLU A 5 -3.71 17.25 3.59
C GLU A 5 -3.30 15.97 2.88
N ARG A 6 -2.80 15.05 3.66
CA ARG A 6 -2.37 13.78 3.11
C ARG A 6 -3.46 12.74 3.29
N VAL A 7 -3.48 11.78 2.40
CA VAL A 7 -4.45 10.68 2.43
C VAL A 7 -3.72 9.43 2.87
N LEU A 8 -4.28 8.76 3.87
CA LEU A 8 -3.79 7.44 4.26
C LEU A 8 -4.50 6.40 3.41
N LEU A 9 -3.72 5.57 2.74
CA LEU A 9 -4.25 4.49 1.92
C LEU A 9 -3.76 3.16 2.44
N THR A 10 -4.66 2.18 2.47
CA THR A 10 -4.29 0.78 2.71
C THR A 10 -4.22 0.12 1.34
N VAL A 11 -3.05 -0.44 1.03
CA VAL A 11 -2.78 -1.09 -0.24
C VAL A 11 -2.61 -2.58 0.04
N ILE A 12 -3.45 -3.39 -0.59
CA ILE A 12 -3.43 -4.84 -0.41
C ILE A 12 -2.95 -5.44 -1.72
N LEU A 13 -1.84 -6.18 -1.65
CA LEU A 13 -1.22 -6.81 -2.82
C LEU A 13 -1.35 -8.32 -2.65
N HIS A 14 -2.35 -8.89 -3.32
CA HIS A 14 -2.58 -10.33 -3.28
C HIS A 14 -1.73 -10.99 -4.36
N HIS A 15 -0.88 -11.94 -3.98
CA HIS A 15 -0.04 -12.67 -4.92
C HIS A 15 -0.90 -13.36 -5.98
N ASP A 16 -0.46 -13.31 -7.22
CA ASP A 16 -1.06 -14.10 -8.29
C ASP A 16 -0.62 -15.54 -8.10
N GLN A 17 -1.51 -16.37 -7.60
CA GLN A 17 -1.16 -17.75 -7.24
C GLN A 17 -1.07 -18.70 -8.43
N SER A 18 -1.33 -18.20 -9.63
CA SER A 18 -1.01 -18.94 -10.84
C SER A 18 0.49 -18.90 -11.15
N LYS A 19 1.26 -18.09 -10.43
CA LYS A 19 2.70 -17.95 -10.61
C LYS A 19 3.43 -18.49 -9.39
N THR A 20 4.68 -18.91 -9.59
CA THR A 20 5.53 -19.29 -8.46
C THR A 20 6.02 -18.03 -7.75
N LEU A 21 6.43 -18.18 -6.50
CA LEU A 21 6.99 -17.08 -5.75
C LEU A 21 8.25 -16.54 -6.44
N GLU A 22 9.07 -17.42 -7.00
CA GLU A 22 10.26 -16.98 -7.74
C GLU A 22 9.91 -16.12 -8.93
N GLU A 23 8.84 -16.47 -9.65
CA GLU A 23 8.40 -15.68 -10.79
C GLU A 23 7.96 -14.28 -10.37
N ILE A 24 7.25 -14.19 -9.24
CA ILE A 24 6.80 -12.92 -8.71
C ILE A 24 7.99 -12.06 -8.30
N LEU A 25 8.94 -12.66 -7.55
CA LEU A 25 10.12 -11.94 -7.10
C LEU A 25 10.98 -11.47 -8.27
N GLU A 26 11.13 -12.32 -9.28
CA GLU A 26 11.90 -11.96 -10.47
C GLU A 26 11.26 -10.79 -11.21
N HIS A 27 9.94 -10.81 -11.33
CA HIS A 27 9.20 -9.71 -11.97
C HIS A 27 9.42 -8.40 -11.23
N LEU A 28 9.28 -8.42 -9.90
CA LEU A 28 9.42 -7.22 -9.08
C LEU A 28 10.85 -6.68 -9.13
N LYS A 29 11.81 -7.57 -9.16
CA LYS A 29 13.21 -7.19 -9.28
C LYS A 29 13.48 -6.55 -10.64
N ARG A 30 12.98 -7.16 -11.70
CA ARG A 30 13.19 -6.69 -13.07
C ARG A 30 12.56 -5.31 -13.29
N THR A 31 11.36 -5.09 -12.73
CA THR A 31 10.68 -3.80 -12.91
C THR A 31 11.20 -2.73 -11.96
N GLY A 32 11.99 -3.10 -10.95
CA GLY A 32 12.50 -2.14 -9.98
C GLY A 32 11.51 -1.77 -8.89
N PHE A 33 10.52 -2.63 -8.63
CA PHE A 33 9.50 -2.34 -7.62
C PHE A 33 10.13 -2.03 -6.27
N TYR A 34 11.00 -2.91 -5.78
CA TYR A 34 11.62 -2.71 -4.46
C TYR A 34 12.59 -1.53 -4.45
N ARG A 35 13.33 -1.36 -5.54
CA ARG A 35 14.30 -0.27 -5.63
C ARG A 35 13.64 1.10 -5.59
N ASP A 36 12.50 1.23 -6.24
CA ASP A 36 11.91 2.53 -6.51
C ASP A 36 10.72 2.86 -5.61
N PHE A 37 10.27 1.92 -4.78
CA PHE A 37 9.17 2.18 -3.86
C PHE A 37 9.68 2.86 -2.59
N PRO A 38 9.00 3.90 -2.07
CA PRO A 38 7.75 4.45 -2.55
C PRO A 38 7.98 5.52 -3.63
N PRO A 39 7.00 5.70 -4.52
CA PRO A 39 7.14 6.72 -5.56
C PRO A 39 7.01 8.13 -4.98
N ASP A 40 7.38 9.12 -5.79
CA ASP A 40 7.32 10.52 -5.38
C ASP A 40 5.91 10.89 -4.91
N GLY A 41 5.84 11.58 -3.77
CA GLY A 41 4.57 11.99 -3.16
C GLY A 41 3.95 10.96 -2.25
N THR A 42 4.58 9.80 -2.08
CA THR A 42 4.10 8.70 -1.23
C THR A 42 5.12 8.43 -0.14
N GLU A 43 4.64 8.32 1.09
CA GLU A 43 5.47 7.91 2.22
C GLU A 43 4.98 6.58 2.75
N LEU A 44 5.89 5.67 3.00
CA LEU A 44 5.56 4.36 3.55
C LEU A 44 5.32 4.48 5.05
N VAL A 45 4.14 4.05 5.49
CA VAL A 45 3.78 4.05 6.91
C VAL A 45 4.02 2.67 7.50
N SER A 46 3.55 1.61 6.84
CA SER A 46 3.77 0.25 7.30
C SER A 46 3.75 -0.69 6.11
N TRP A 47 4.41 -1.84 6.27
CA TRP A 47 4.48 -2.86 5.22
C TRP A 47 4.60 -4.19 5.92
N VAL A 48 3.56 -5.00 5.85
CA VAL A 48 3.58 -6.32 6.48
C VAL A 48 3.30 -7.39 5.45
N VAL A 49 3.78 -8.58 5.74
CA VAL A 49 3.44 -9.78 4.97
C VAL A 49 2.23 -10.42 5.65
N ALA A 50 1.15 -10.59 4.90
CA ALA A 50 0.04 -11.43 5.33
C ALA A 50 0.37 -12.82 4.78
N MET A 51 0.72 -13.74 5.67
CA MET A 51 1.29 -15.03 5.27
C MET A 51 0.37 -15.76 4.31
N SER A 52 0.93 -16.26 3.24
CA SER A 52 0.27 -16.95 2.13
C SER A 52 -0.68 -16.11 1.28
N TYR A 53 -0.90 -14.85 1.65
CA TYR A 53 -1.79 -13.95 0.91
C TYR A 53 -1.00 -12.96 0.07
N GLY A 54 -0.11 -12.21 0.69
CA GLY A 54 0.66 -11.18 0.00
C GLY A 54 1.11 -10.10 0.95
N PHE A 55 1.05 -8.85 0.49
CA PHE A 55 1.49 -7.71 1.28
C PHE A 55 0.31 -6.82 1.65
N ILE A 56 0.38 -6.24 2.84
CA ILE A 56 -0.54 -5.18 3.25
C ILE A 56 0.31 -3.98 3.64
N LEU A 57 0.15 -2.89 2.91
CA LEU A 57 0.90 -1.67 3.13
C LEU A 57 -0.04 -0.56 3.56
N GLN A 58 0.48 0.37 4.36
CA GLN A 58 -0.18 1.64 4.54
C GLN A 58 0.77 2.73 4.07
N VAL A 59 0.25 3.65 3.28
CA VAL A 59 1.03 4.74 2.72
C VAL A 59 0.31 6.05 2.94
N SER A 60 1.08 7.10 3.13
CA SER A 60 0.57 8.47 3.23
C SER A 60 0.90 9.17 1.92
N VAL A 61 -0.11 9.70 1.26
CA VAL A 61 0.05 10.18 -0.12
C VAL A 61 -0.43 11.62 -0.21
N ASP A 62 0.37 12.46 -0.84
CA ASP A 62 -0.06 13.77 -1.29
C ASP A 62 -1.17 13.58 -2.32
N PRO A 63 -2.39 14.12 -2.09
CA PRO A 63 -3.50 13.92 -3.03
C PRO A 63 -3.16 14.32 -4.46
N ALA A 64 -2.30 15.31 -4.65
CA ALA A 64 -1.89 15.74 -5.98
C ALA A 64 -1.01 14.71 -6.67
N LYS A 65 -0.50 13.72 -5.93
CA LYS A 65 0.41 12.70 -6.44
C LYS A 65 -0.20 11.30 -6.46
N LEU A 66 -1.52 11.21 -6.29
CA LEU A 66 -2.20 9.91 -6.33
C LEU A 66 -1.94 9.18 -7.64
N ARG A 67 -1.89 9.92 -8.74
CA ARG A 67 -1.63 9.30 -10.03
C ARG A 67 -0.24 8.64 -10.06
N ASN A 68 0.74 9.23 -9.41
CA ASN A 68 2.09 8.65 -9.36
C ASN A 68 2.06 7.27 -8.70
N LEU A 69 1.31 7.13 -7.60
CA LEU A 69 1.19 5.86 -6.92
C LEU A 69 0.50 4.84 -7.83
N ASN A 70 -0.61 5.22 -8.43
CA ASN A 70 -1.34 4.30 -9.30
C ASN A 70 -0.51 3.86 -10.50
N ARG A 71 0.19 4.80 -11.14
CA ARG A 71 1.06 4.48 -12.28
C ARG A 71 2.20 3.57 -11.86
N PHE A 72 2.75 3.79 -10.69
CA PHE A 72 3.80 2.94 -10.15
C PHE A 72 3.31 1.49 -10.05
N MET A 73 2.11 1.30 -9.46
CA MET A 73 1.56 -0.04 -9.32
C MET A 73 1.30 -0.68 -10.67
N GLU A 74 0.75 0.09 -11.61
CA GLU A 74 0.46 -0.44 -12.95
C GLU A 74 1.72 -0.84 -13.70
N GLN A 75 2.79 -0.07 -13.53
CA GLN A 75 4.02 -0.31 -14.28
C GLN A 75 4.90 -1.39 -13.66
N LYS A 76 4.88 -1.51 -12.34
CA LYS A 76 5.88 -2.36 -11.66
C LYS A 76 5.29 -3.61 -11.02
N ALA A 77 4.00 -3.62 -10.74
CA ALA A 77 3.37 -4.74 -10.06
C ALA A 77 2.27 -5.42 -10.86
N TRP A 78 1.97 -4.90 -12.03
CA TRP A 78 0.91 -5.47 -12.86
C TRP A 78 1.29 -6.88 -13.29
N GLY A 79 0.35 -7.80 -13.16
CA GLY A 79 0.55 -9.17 -13.62
C GLY A 79 1.07 -10.13 -12.58
N VAL A 80 1.55 -9.62 -11.42
CA VAL A 80 2.01 -10.49 -10.33
C VAL A 80 1.22 -10.29 -9.05
N PHE A 81 0.45 -9.20 -8.97
CA PHE A 81 -0.46 -8.95 -7.86
C PHE A 81 -1.83 -8.59 -8.39
N ARG A 82 -2.87 -9.05 -7.68
CA ARG A 82 -4.17 -8.39 -7.72
C ARG A 82 -4.14 -7.39 -6.58
N TYR A 83 -4.37 -6.11 -6.86
CA TYR A 83 -4.23 -5.13 -5.80
C TYR A 83 -5.51 -4.35 -5.58
N GLU A 84 -5.68 -3.92 -4.34
CA GLU A 84 -6.80 -3.12 -3.87
C GLU A 84 -6.24 -1.95 -3.09
N VAL A 85 -6.88 -0.79 -3.22
CA VAL A 85 -6.43 0.43 -2.54
C VAL A 85 -7.64 1.05 -1.89
N TYR A 86 -7.55 1.30 -0.58
CA TYR A 86 -8.66 1.83 0.19
C TYR A 86 -8.24 3.06 0.97
N PRO A 87 -8.99 4.18 0.85
CA PRO A 87 -8.78 5.31 1.77
C PRO A 87 -9.01 4.84 3.20
N SER A 88 -8.17 5.28 4.09
CA SER A 88 -8.16 4.78 5.46
C SER A 88 -7.95 5.94 6.44
N TYR A 89 -8.27 5.73 7.69
CA TYR A 89 -7.94 6.65 8.76
C TYR A 89 -7.67 5.87 10.04
N ASP A 90 -6.90 6.48 10.94
CA ASP A 90 -6.53 5.83 12.19
C ASP A 90 -7.75 5.82 13.12
N PHE A 91 -8.18 4.64 13.50
CA PHE A 91 -9.35 4.46 14.37
C PHE A 91 -8.99 4.42 15.85
N LYS A 92 -7.70 4.38 16.18
CA LYS A 92 -7.29 4.25 17.59
C LYS A 92 -7.88 5.32 18.50
N PRO A 93 -7.84 6.62 18.12
CA PRO A 93 -8.42 7.63 19.00
C PRO A 93 -9.94 7.47 19.16
N ILE A 94 -10.60 7.05 18.08
CA ILE A 94 -12.06 6.84 18.12
C ILE A 94 -12.39 5.63 18.98
N ALA A 95 -11.62 4.55 18.82
CA ALA A 95 -11.81 3.35 19.64
C ALA A 95 -11.58 3.65 21.12
N ALA A 96 -10.56 4.45 21.43
CA ALA A 96 -10.28 4.85 22.80
C ALA A 96 -11.44 5.65 23.41
N GLN A 97 -12.06 6.51 22.62
CA GLN A 97 -13.21 7.29 23.06
C GLN A 97 -14.41 6.38 23.31
N PHE A 98 -14.65 5.43 22.42
CA PHE A 98 -15.75 4.48 22.61
C PHE A 98 -15.53 3.62 23.85
N LYS A 99 -14.32 3.17 24.09
CA LYS A 99 -13.99 2.38 25.26
C LYS A 99 -14.27 3.20 26.54
N LYS A 100 -13.88 4.46 26.54
CA LYS A 100 -14.08 5.36 27.65
C LYS A 100 -15.57 5.57 27.92
N ASP A 101 -16.35 5.74 26.85
CA ASP A 101 -17.78 5.99 26.96
C ASP A 101 -18.55 4.77 27.47
N HIS A 102 -17.97 3.56 27.36
CA HIS A 102 -18.66 2.32 27.70
C HIS A 102 -18.08 1.65 28.95
N THR A 103 -17.25 2.35 29.68
CA THR A 103 -16.79 1.86 30.99
C THR A 103 -17.47 2.62 32.11
#